data_bbe636ae40b5de1f6f9fa2148315cd52
#
_entry.id   bbe636ae40b5de1f6f9fa2148315cd52
#
_cell.length_a   1.000
_cell.length_b   1.000
_cell.length_c   1.000
_cell.angle_alpha   90.00
_cell.angle_beta   90.00
_cell.angle_gamma   90.00
#
_symmetry.space_group_name_H-M   'P 1'
#
loop_
_entity.id
_entity.type
_entity.pdbx_description
1 polymer ?
#
loop_
_entity_poly.entity_id
_entity_poly.type
_entity_poly.pdbx_seq_one_letter_code
_entity_poly.pdbx_strand_id
1 'polypeptide(L)'
;DPFEPDNSLTLVGVQDCIAEDNTIFVFDHKEKAITDDNSDKKLQAVLDETTLLIGHNLQHDLQWLWSCGFTYDGQIFDTMLGDYVLQRGLKGSVSLENCAERYNLPMKKSDTLKDYFRRGFQTDEIPLTDLSEYLSVDLKVTKNLYWRLLDEYDKPESQSLVSVRDLTNEVCKCLTKMYMNGFKIDKDALAEVRKNFEIELTDIEGRLQKQVKELMGDTTINLNSPEQVSQVIYSRI
;
A
#
# COMPACT_ATOMS: atom_id res chain seq x y z
N ASP A 1 3.14 7.82 -5.32
CA ASP A 1 4.50 7.29 -5.18
C ASP A 1 5.43 8.46 -4.82
N PRO A 2 6.12 8.44 -3.66
CA PRO A 2 7.01 9.53 -3.23
C PRO A 2 8.28 9.68 -4.08
N PHE A 3 8.54 8.75 -4.99
CA PHE A 3 9.71 8.76 -5.87
C PHE A 3 9.44 9.37 -7.25
N GLU A 4 8.19 9.68 -7.56
CA GLU A 4 7.82 10.38 -8.79
C GLU A 4 8.03 11.89 -8.60
N PRO A 5 8.77 12.56 -9.51
CA PRO A 5 9.17 13.98 -9.35
C PRO A 5 8.02 14.96 -9.21
N ASP A 6 6.86 14.63 -9.77
CA ASP A 6 5.70 15.52 -9.81
C ASP A 6 4.70 15.25 -8.66
N ASN A 7 4.99 14.25 -7.80
CA ASN A 7 4.14 13.92 -6.67
C ASN A 7 4.57 14.70 -5.41
N SER A 8 3.59 15.22 -4.68
CA SER A 8 3.79 15.96 -3.46
C SER A 8 2.95 15.39 -2.31
N LEU A 9 3.39 15.66 -1.08
CA LEU A 9 2.64 15.32 0.12
C LEU A 9 1.48 16.29 0.29
N THR A 10 0.25 15.79 0.25
CA THR A 10 -0.95 16.64 0.32
C THR A 10 -1.40 16.87 1.76
N LEU A 11 -1.60 15.79 2.52
CA LEU A 11 -2.05 15.84 3.91
C LEU A 11 -1.35 14.78 4.76
N VAL A 12 -1.18 15.10 6.04
CA VAL A 12 -0.81 14.12 7.08
C VAL A 12 -1.76 14.27 8.25
N GLY A 13 -2.43 13.19 8.62
CA GLY A 13 -3.25 13.12 9.81
C GLY A 13 -2.52 12.43 10.95
N VAL A 14 -2.63 12.98 12.14
CA VAL A 14 -2.06 12.39 13.37
C VAL A 14 -3.14 12.39 14.45
N GLN A 15 -3.21 11.31 15.22
CA GLN A 15 -4.08 11.18 16.37
C GLN A 15 -3.29 10.62 17.55
N ASP A 16 -3.43 11.22 18.71
CA ASP A 16 -2.95 10.63 19.96
C ASP A 16 -3.73 9.34 20.27
N CYS A 17 -3.03 8.30 20.76
CA CYS A 17 -3.66 7.01 21.08
C CYS A 17 -4.69 7.08 22.21
N ILE A 18 -4.61 8.07 23.08
CA ILE A 18 -5.49 8.26 24.24
C ILE A 18 -6.55 9.32 23.93
N ALA A 19 -6.13 10.44 23.31
CA ALA A 19 -7.04 11.52 22.94
C ALA A 19 -7.95 11.14 21.77
N GLU A 20 -9.10 11.81 21.66
CA GLU A 20 -10.02 11.63 20.53
C GLU A 20 -9.77 12.63 19.39
N ASP A 21 -9.03 13.70 19.67
CA ASP A 21 -8.79 14.78 18.74
C ASP A 21 -7.76 14.38 17.66
N ASN A 22 -8.07 14.71 16.42
CA ASN A 22 -7.18 14.55 15.28
C ASN A 22 -6.52 15.89 14.93
N THR A 23 -5.26 15.85 14.57
CA THR A 23 -4.56 16.97 13.95
C THR A 23 -4.27 16.64 12.50
N ILE A 24 -4.70 17.48 11.56
CA ILE A 24 -4.46 17.33 10.14
C ILE A 24 -3.53 18.45 9.69
N PHE A 25 -2.38 18.06 9.15
CA PHE A 25 -1.38 18.95 8.56
C PHE A 25 -1.60 18.99 7.06
N VAL A 26 -1.79 20.18 6.51
CA VAL A 26 -1.99 20.41 5.07
C VAL A 26 -0.69 20.92 4.48
N PHE A 27 -0.19 20.25 3.43
CA PHE A 27 1.04 20.61 2.72
C PHE A 27 0.75 21.17 1.35
N ASP A 28 0.57 20.33 0.34
CA ASP A 28 0.30 20.74 -1.03
C ASP A 28 -1.15 20.44 -1.40
N HIS A 29 -2.00 21.48 -1.21
CA HIS A 29 -3.42 21.39 -1.52
C HIS A 29 -3.95 22.75 -2.01
N LYS A 30 -4.82 22.76 -3.01
CA LYS A 30 -5.36 23.98 -3.63
C LYS A 30 -6.14 24.86 -2.66
N GLU A 31 -6.78 24.28 -1.65
CA GLU A 31 -7.54 25.00 -0.61
C GLU A 31 -6.68 25.34 0.63
N LYS A 32 -5.37 25.08 0.60
CA LYS A 32 -4.50 25.44 1.73
C LYS A 32 -4.47 26.94 1.95
N ALA A 33 -4.74 27.38 3.18
CA ALA A 33 -4.63 28.78 3.53
C ALA A 33 -3.16 29.26 3.49
N ILE A 34 -2.90 30.39 2.83
CA ILE A 34 -1.53 30.96 2.67
C ILE A 34 -0.86 31.26 4.02
N THR A 35 -1.63 31.35 5.11
CA THR A 35 -1.14 31.66 6.45
C THR A 35 -0.61 30.45 7.25
N ASP A 36 -0.78 29.21 6.76
CA ASP A 36 -0.34 28.00 7.48
C ASP A 36 1.03 27.51 7.00
N ASP A 37 2.04 28.34 7.23
CA ASP A 37 3.40 28.17 6.72
C ASP A 37 4.32 27.35 7.67
N ASN A 38 3.77 26.70 8.72
CA ASN A 38 4.54 25.98 9.72
C ASN A 38 4.13 24.52 9.91
N SER A 39 3.39 23.93 8.99
CA SER A 39 2.96 22.52 9.08
C SER A 39 4.15 21.57 9.22
N ASP A 40 5.24 21.84 8.48
CA ASP A 40 6.48 21.03 8.53
C ASP A 40 7.07 20.98 9.94
N LYS A 41 7.24 22.14 10.56
CA LYS A 41 7.83 22.25 11.91
C LYS A 41 6.93 21.63 12.97
N LYS A 42 5.61 21.82 12.83
CA LYS A 42 4.65 21.28 13.77
C LYS A 42 4.60 19.76 13.67
N LEU A 43 4.58 19.20 12.45
CA LEU A 43 4.60 17.75 12.26
C LEU A 43 5.91 17.14 12.77
N GLN A 44 7.07 17.75 12.46
CA GLN A 44 8.34 17.25 12.96
C GLN A 44 8.39 17.28 14.50
N ALA A 45 7.88 18.33 15.15
CA ALA A 45 7.80 18.40 16.61
C ALA A 45 6.94 17.25 17.20
N VAL A 46 5.82 16.93 16.56
CA VAL A 46 4.99 15.77 16.96
C VAL A 46 5.76 14.46 16.80
N LEU A 47 6.48 14.28 15.70
CA LEU A 47 7.30 13.08 15.46
C LEU A 47 8.43 12.95 16.47
N ASP A 48 9.09 14.07 16.83
CA ASP A 48 10.19 14.09 17.81
C ASP A 48 9.73 13.71 19.23
N GLU A 49 8.49 14.03 19.59
CA GLU A 49 7.89 13.67 20.88
C GLU A 49 7.26 12.26 20.87
N THR A 50 7.08 11.65 19.68
CA THR A 50 6.41 10.35 19.52
C THR A 50 7.38 9.22 19.86
N THR A 51 7.07 8.42 20.88
CA THR A 51 7.83 7.21 21.24
C THR A 51 7.44 5.99 20.43
N LEU A 52 6.16 5.85 20.08
CA LEU A 52 5.61 4.76 19.28
C LEU A 52 4.71 5.31 18.18
N LEU A 53 5.11 5.14 16.94
CA LEU A 53 4.31 5.50 15.78
C LEU A 53 3.44 4.30 15.34
N ILE A 54 2.13 4.50 15.31
CA ILE A 54 1.17 3.48 14.93
C ILE A 54 0.55 3.86 13.58
N GLY A 55 0.45 2.90 12.68
CA GLY A 55 -0.20 3.10 11.39
C GLY A 55 -0.67 1.79 10.78
N HIS A 56 -1.18 1.87 9.56
CA HIS A 56 -1.60 0.72 8.78
C HIS A 56 -0.90 0.74 7.42
N ASN A 57 0.00 -0.22 7.17
CA ASN A 57 0.94 -0.17 6.05
C ASN A 57 1.95 0.97 6.18
N LEU A 58 2.53 1.10 7.38
CA LEU A 58 3.46 2.18 7.75
C LEU A 58 4.67 2.33 6.81
N GLN A 59 5.04 1.28 6.08
CA GLN A 59 6.08 1.39 5.07
C GLN A 59 5.78 2.52 4.08
N HIS A 60 4.53 2.68 3.67
CA HIS A 60 4.11 3.72 2.74
C HIS A 60 4.21 5.12 3.37
N ASP A 61 3.72 5.27 4.60
CA ASP A 61 3.76 6.56 5.31
C ASP A 61 5.20 7.00 5.61
N LEU A 62 6.05 6.06 6.05
CA LEU A 62 7.46 6.34 6.29
C LEU A 62 8.23 6.74 5.03
N GLN A 63 7.90 6.13 3.87
CA GLN A 63 8.49 6.54 2.58
C GLN A 63 8.14 8.00 2.26
N TRP A 64 6.88 8.40 2.44
CA TRP A 64 6.47 9.79 2.23
C TRP A 64 7.14 10.73 3.23
N LEU A 65 7.09 10.42 4.51
CA LEU A 65 7.71 11.27 5.54
C LEU A 65 9.21 11.48 5.28
N TRP A 66 9.95 10.39 5.06
CA TRP A 66 11.40 10.48 4.85
C TRP A 66 11.76 11.13 3.50
N SER A 67 10.97 10.93 2.45
CA SER A 67 11.19 11.59 1.14
C SER A 67 10.94 13.09 1.22
N CYS A 68 10.02 13.54 2.10
CA CYS A 68 9.76 14.95 2.36
C CYS A 68 10.73 15.57 3.38
N GLY A 69 11.71 14.81 3.88
CA GLY A 69 12.74 15.31 4.79
C GLY A 69 12.38 15.24 6.27
N PHE A 70 11.23 14.67 6.64
CA PHE A 70 10.91 14.38 8.03
C PHE A 70 11.79 13.25 8.57
N THR A 71 12.02 13.23 9.88
CA THR A 71 12.80 12.19 10.55
C THR A 71 11.97 11.54 11.63
N TYR A 72 12.10 10.22 11.74
CA TYR A 72 11.53 9.43 12.82
C TYR A 72 12.36 8.15 13.03
N ASP A 73 12.95 7.99 14.20
CA ASP A 73 13.75 6.82 14.58
C ASP A 73 13.14 6.03 15.74
N GLY A 74 11.97 6.43 16.25
CA GLY A 74 11.25 5.77 17.34
C GLY A 74 10.74 4.37 16.96
N GLN A 75 10.04 3.76 17.90
CA GLN A 75 9.38 2.46 17.68
C GLN A 75 8.19 2.61 16.75
N ILE A 76 7.89 1.55 15.99
CA ILE A 76 6.70 1.50 15.14
C ILE A 76 5.82 0.30 15.49
N PHE A 77 4.53 0.44 15.26
CA PHE A 77 3.57 -0.65 15.24
C PHE A 77 2.71 -0.54 13.99
N ASP A 78 2.96 -1.41 13.04
CA ASP A 78 2.15 -1.52 11.82
C ASP A 78 1.00 -2.50 12.07
N THR A 79 -0.23 -1.99 12.08
CA THR A 79 -1.44 -2.80 12.33
C THR A 79 -1.70 -3.81 11.21
N MET A 80 -1.28 -3.54 9.97
CA MET A 80 -1.33 -4.49 8.88
C MET A 80 -0.41 -5.70 9.15
N LEU A 81 0.83 -5.43 9.55
CA LEU A 81 1.80 -6.47 9.89
C LEU A 81 1.41 -7.21 11.17
N GLY A 82 0.86 -6.49 12.16
CA GLY A 82 0.34 -7.09 13.38
C GLY A 82 -0.76 -8.11 13.10
N ASP A 83 -1.73 -7.76 12.27
CA ASP A 83 -2.78 -8.69 11.85
C ASP A 83 -2.23 -9.85 11.02
N TYR A 84 -1.31 -9.58 10.08
CA TYR A 84 -0.67 -10.61 9.27
C TYR A 84 0.01 -11.70 10.11
N VAL A 85 0.72 -11.31 11.17
CA VAL A 85 1.37 -12.27 12.09
C VAL A 85 0.33 -13.10 12.84
N LEU A 86 -0.77 -12.49 13.31
CA LEU A 86 -1.87 -13.20 13.98
C LEU A 86 -2.59 -14.20 13.06
N GLN A 87 -2.60 -13.96 11.76
CA GLN A 87 -3.19 -14.91 10.80
C GLN A 87 -2.39 -16.21 10.63
N ARG A 88 -1.17 -16.30 11.12
CA ARG A 88 -0.36 -17.54 11.10
C ARG A 88 -0.31 -18.22 9.71
N GLY A 89 -0.25 -17.44 8.64
CA GLY A 89 -0.15 -17.96 7.27
C GLY A 89 -1.47 -18.24 6.56
N LEU A 90 -2.62 -17.89 7.14
CA LEU A 90 -3.95 -18.09 6.51
C LEU A 90 -4.19 -17.22 5.26
N LYS A 91 -3.30 -16.25 4.97
CA LYS A 91 -3.36 -15.39 3.77
C LYS A 91 -4.68 -14.63 3.57
N GLY A 92 -5.38 -14.28 4.67
CA GLY A 92 -6.53 -13.39 4.60
C GLY A 92 -6.10 -11.98 4.18
N SER A 93 -7.00 -11.23 3.57
CA SER A 93 -6.71 -9.83 3.23
C SER A 93 -6.39 -9.01 4.48
N VAL A 94 -5.36 -8.19 4.41
CA VAL A 94 -4.87 -7.32 5.49
C VAL A 94 -5.15 -5.84 5.23
N SER A 95 -6.03 -5.49 4.26
CA SER A 95 -6.46 -4.10 4.09
C SER A 95 -7.17 -3.59 5.35
N LEU A 96 -7.11 -2.29 5.61
CA LEU A 96 -7.73 -1.69 6.80
C LEU A 96 -9.23 -2.04 6.89
N GLU A 97 -9.95 -2.03 5.76
CA GLU A 97 -11.36 -2.43 5.67
C GLU A 97 -11.58 -3.88 6.12
N ASN A 98 -10.77 -4.82 5.61
CA ASN A 98 -10.92 -6.23 5.96
C ASN A 98 -10.48 -6.53 7.40
N CYS A 99 -9.48 -5.82 7.91
CA CYS A 99 -9.10 -5.90 9.31
C CYS A 99 -10.23 -5.36 10.21
N ALA A 100 -10.80 -4.21 9.88
CA ALA A 100 -11.92 -3.64 10.62
C ALA A 100 -13.12 -4.60 10.65
N GLU A 101 -13.46 -5.22 9.54
CA GLU A 101 -14.52 -6.24 9.47
C GLU A 101 -14.20 -7.46 10.34
N ARG A 102 -12.99 -8.00 10.26
CA ARG A 102 -12.53 -9.17 11.03
C ARG A 102 -12.64 -8.95 12.54
N TYR A 103 -12.33 -7.74 13.00
CA TYR A 103 -12.36 -7.39 14.42
C TYR A 103 -13.65 -6.66 14.84
N ASN A 104 -14.67 -6.61 13.98
CA ASN A 104 -15.96 -5.95 14.22
C ASN A 104 -15.81 -4.47 14.63
N LEU A 105 -14.87 -3.77 14.01
CA LEU A 105 -14.67 -2.34 14.22
C LEU A 105 -15.60 -1.54 13.32
N PRO A 106 -16.20 -0.44 13.82
CA PRO A 106 -17.06 0.41 12.99
C PRO A 106 -16.21 1.13 11.94
N MET A 107 -16.43 0.81 10.68
CA MET A 107 -15.85 1.50 9.54
C MET A 107 -16.95 1.94 8.59
N LYS A 108 -16.99 3.24 8.32
CA LYS A 108 -17.88 3.78 7.28
C LYS A 108 -17.20 3.55 5.93
N LYS A 109 -17.78 2.70 5.09
CA LYS A 109 -17.30 2.54 3.71
C LYS A 109 -17.50 3.87 2.99
N SER A 110 -16.43 4.61 2.77
CA SER A 110 -16.45 5.83 2.00
C SER A 110 -16.12 5.52 0.55
N ASP A 111 -17.13 5.40 -0.30
CA ASP A 111 -16.92 5.34 -1.75
C ASP A 111 -16.62 6.73 -2.34
N THR A 112 -16.72 7.79 -1.54
CA THR A 112 -16.56 9.17 -1.95
C THR A 112 -15.21 9.43 -2.62
N LEU A 113 -14.10 9.04 -1.99
CA LEU A 113 -12.77 9.22 -2.59
C LEU A 113 -12.57 8.37 -3.83
N LYS A 114 -13.07 7.12 -3.82
CA LYS A 114 -13.01 6.24 -5.00
C LYS A 114 -13.73 6.85 -6.20
N ASP A 115 -14.83 7.55 -5.97
CA ASP A 115 -15.56 8.23 -7.03
C ASP A 115 -14.82 9.45 -7.59
N TYR A 116 -14.13 10.24 -6.74
CA TYR A 116 -13.26 11.32 -7.21
C TYR A 116 -12.15 10.76 -8.12
N PHE A 117 -11.43 9.71 -7.68
CA PHE A 117 -10.37 9.09 -8.47
C PHE A 117 -10.88 8.46 -9.78
N ARG A 118 -12.06 7.82 -9.78
CA ARG A 118 -12.70 7.32 -11.02
C ARG A 118 -13.03 8.43 -12.02
N ARG A 119 -13.32 9.63 -11.51
CA ARG A 119 -13.58 10.83 -12.33
C ARG A 119 -12.29 11.52 -12.77
N GLY A 120 -11.11 11.03 -12.36
CA GLY A 120 -9.80 11.55 -12.75
C GLY A 120 -9.27 12.71 -11.90
N PHE A 121 -9.88 12.99 -10.75
CA PHE A 121 -9.38 14.01 -9.83
C PHE A 121 -8.04 13.58 -9.21
N GLN A 122 -7.11 14.52 -9.11
CA GLN A 122 -5.90 14.36 -8.30
C GLN A 122 -6.22 14.65 -6.84
N THR A 123 -5.35 14.19 -5.92
CA THR A 123 -5.60 14.34 -4.48
C THR A 123 -5.73 15.80 -4.04
N ASP A 124 -4.93 16.70 -4.63
CA ASP A 124 -4.95 18.15 -4.36
C ASP A 124 -6.19 18.87 -4.92
N GLU A 125 -6.99 18.19 -5.74
CA GLU A 125 -8.23 18.69 -6.35
C GLU A 125 -9.50 18.24 -5.61
N ILE A 126 -9.39 17.24 -4.74
CA ILE A 126 -10.51 16.74 -3.94
C ILE A 126 -10.76 17.75 -2.80
N PRO A 127 -12.03 18.12 -2.49
CA PRO A 127 -12.30 19.04 -1.39
C PRO A 127 -11.60 18.66 -0.10
N LEU A 128 -10.94 19.61 0.54
CA LEU A 128 -10.16 19.39 1.75
C LEU A 128 -11.02 18.82 2.90
N THR A 129 -12.30 19.18 2.94
CA THR A 129 -13.26 18.63 3.90
C THR A 129 -13.46 17.12 3.73
N ASP A 130 -13.61 16.64 2.49
CA ASP A 130 -13.84 15.23 2.19
C ASP A 130 -12.58 14.41 2.47
N LEU A 131 -11.39 14.93 2.11
CA LEU A 131 -10.10 14.31 2.44
C LEU A 131 -9.88 14.24 3.96
N SER A 132 -10.20 15.33 4.68
CA SER A 132 -10.02 15.40 6.13
C SER A 132 -10.98 14.47 6.87
N GLU A 133 -12.24 14.37 6.42
CA GLU A 133 -13.21 13.42 6.99
C GLU A 133 -12.74 11.97 6.78
N TYR A 134 -12.33 11.64 5.55
CA TYR A 134 -11.82 10.31 5.24
C TYR A 134 -10.60 9.95 6.11
N LEU A 135 -9.60 10.83 6.17
CA LEU A 135 -8.39 10.63 6.96
C LEU A 135 -8.68 10.47 8.46
N SER A 136 -9.63 11.26 8.98
CA SER A 136 -10.06 11.16 10.38
C SER A 136 -10.71 9.81 10.70
N VAL A 137 -11.48 9.25 9.75
CA VAL A 137 -12.07 7.90 9.90
C VAL A 137 -10.97 6.84 9.91
N ASP A 138 -10.01 6.91 8.98
CA ASP A 138 -8.91 5.95 8.88
C ASP A 138 -8.02 5.98 10.14
N LEU A 139 -7.72 7.16 10.68
CA LEU A 139 -6.99 7.31 11.94
C LEU A 139 -7.72 6.65 13.11
N LYS A 140 -9.02 6.89 13.23
CA LYS A 140 -9.84 6.30 14.29
C LYS A 140 -9.91 4.78 14.18
N VAL A 141 -10.08 4.26 12.97
CA VAL A 141 -10.12 2.80 12.74
C VAL A 141 -8.77 2.18 13.05
N THR A 142 -7.67 2.78 12.59
CA THR A 142 -6.30 2.31 12.85
C THR A 142 -5.99 2.29 14.35
N LYS A 143 -6.36 3.34 15.08
CA LYS A 143 -6.24 3.39 16.55
C LYS A 143 -7.01 2.26 17.23
N ASN A 144 -8.28 2.06 16.86
CA ASN A 144 -9.10 1.00 17.43
C ASN A 144 -8.57 -0.40 17.08
N LEU A 145 -8.08 -0.56 15.86
CA LEU A 145 -7.44 -1.81 15.42
C LEU A 145 -6.18 -2.10 16.24
N TYR A 146 -5.35 -1.10 16.50
CA TYR A 146 -4.16 -1.26 17.35
C TYR A 146 -4.52 -1.83 18.73
N TRP A 147 -5.48 -1.22 19.43
CA TRP A 147 -5.90 -1.70 20.74
C TRP A 147 -6.48 -3.11 20.66
N ARG A 148 -7.27 -3.39 19.64
CA ARG A 148 -7.83 -4.71 19.41
C ARG A 148 -6.77 -5.78 19.14
N LEU A 149 -5.74 -5.45 18.38
CA LEU A 149 -4.62 -6.35 18.14
C LEU A 149 -3.83 -6.61 19.41
N LEU A 150 -3.62 -5.61 20.28
CA LEU A 150 -2.98 -5.83 21.59
C LEU A 150 -3.77 -6.82 22.42
N ASP A 151 -5.12 -6.69 22.51
CA ASP A 151 -5.97 -7.65 23.19
C ASP A 151 -5.82 -9.08 22.63
N GLU A 152 -5.66 -9.22 21.31
CA GLU A 152 -5.44 -10.53 20.68
C GLU A 152 -4.04 -11.10 21.01
N TYR A 153 -3.01 -10.24 21.08
CA TYR A 153 -1.65 -10.66 21.46
C TYR A 153 -1.53 -11.01 22.95
N ASP A 154 -2.37 -10.46 23.80
CA ASP A 154 -2.39 -10.77 25.26
C ASP A 154 -2.99 -12.15 25.55
N LYS A 155 -3.65 -12.78 24.59
CA LYS A 155 -4.17 -14.15 24.75
C LYS A 155 -3.03 -15.17 24.85
N PRO A 156 -3.16 -16.19 25.72
CA PRO A 156 -2.12 -17.22 25.93
C PRO A 156 -1.64 -17.89 24.63
N GLU A 157 -2.54 -18.16 23.70
CA GLU A 157 -2.26 -18.78 22.39
C GLU A 157 -1.47 -17.87 21.43
N SER A 158 -1.43 -16.57 21.69
CA SER A 158 -0.76 -15.57 20.83
C SER A 158 0.54 -15.03 21.42
N GLN A 159 0.85 -15.33 22.68
CA GLN A 159 2.04 -14.83 23.37
C GLN A 159 3.35 -15.17 22.65
N SER A 160 3.45 -16.36 22.04
CA SER A 160 4.63 -16.75 21.25
C SER A 160 4.82 -15.92 19.96
N LEU A 161 3.80 -15.18 19.52
CA LEU A 161 3.85 -14.35 18.32
C LEU A 161 4.33 -12.91 18.62
N VAL A 162 4.40 -12.50 19.89
CA VAL A 162 4.81 -11.13 20.27
C VAL A 162 6.22 -10.81 19.75
N SER A 163 7.18 -11.71 19.96
CA SER A 163 8.54 -11.50 19.44
C SER A 163 8.62 -11.47 17.92
N VAL A 164 7.77 -12.23 17.24
CA VAL A 164 7.69 -12.23 15.77
C VAL A 164 7.12 -10.91 15.27
N ARG A 165 6.05 -10.40 15.92
CA ARG A 165 5.47 -9.10 15.63
C ARG A 165 6.51 -7.98 15.77
N ASP A 166 7.23 -7.96 16.90
CA ASP A 166 8.22 -6.93 17.20
C ASP A 166 9.37 -6.95 16.19
N LEU A 167 9.89 -8.13 15.87
CA LEU A 167 10.89 -8.30 14.82
C LEU A 167 10.37 -7.84 13.46
N THR A 168 9.12 -8.17 13.11
CA THR A 168 8.52 -7.77 11.83
C THR A 168 8.41 -6.26 11.71
N ASN A 169 8.04 -5.56 12.78
CA ASN A 169 8.02 -4.10 12.80
C ASN A 169 9.43 -3.47 12.64
N GLU A 170 10.45 -4.00 13.31
CA GLU A 170 11.82 -3.53 13.10
C GLU A 170 12.33 -3.79 11.67
N VAL A 171 12.02 -4.96 11.11
CA VAL A 171 12.34 -5.28 9.71
C VAL A 171 11.64 -4.34 8.75
N CYS A 172 10.40 -3.91 9.03
CA CYS A 172 9.66 -2.94 8.21
C CYS A 172 10.45 -1.63 8.04
N LYS A 173 11.02 -1.07 9.12
CA LYS A 173 11.88 0.13 9.03
C LYS A 173 13.10 -0.11 8.13
N CYS A 174 13.75 -1.25 8.27
CA CYS A 174 14.91 -1.60 7.45
C CYS A 174 14.53 -1.73 5.97
N LEU A 175 13.42 -2.42 5.68
CA LEU A 175 12.92 -2.58 4.31
C LEU A 175 12.52 -1.25 3.69
N THR A 176 11.90 -0.35 4.46
CA THR A 176 11.58 1.00 3.99
C THR A 176 12.85 1.75 3.55
N LYS A 177 13.90 1.73 4.37
CA LYS A 177 15.20 2.35 4.02
C LYS A 177 15.84 1.70 2.78
N MET A 178 15.76 0.38 2.65
CA MET A 178 16.24 -0.33 1.46
C MET A 178 15.44 0.06 0.21
N TYR A 179 14.13 0.20 0.33
CA TYR A 179 13.24 0.62 -0.76
C TYR A 179 13.58 2.03 -1.24
N MET A 180 13.83 2.95 -0.31
CA MET A 180 14.23 4.34 -0.64
C MET A 180 15.60 4.42 -1.32
N ASN A 181 16.54 3.57 -0.92
CA ASN A 181 17.86 3.53 -1.56
C ASN A 181 17.78 2.95 -2.98
N GLY A 182 16.82 2.05 -3.22
CA GLY A 182 16.70 1.33 -4.48
C GLY A 182 17.94 0.49 -4.82
N PHE A 183 18.02 0.08 -6.07
CA PHE A 183 19.19 -0.58 -6.62
C PHE A 183 19.44 -0.13 -8.06
N LYS A 184 20.70 -0.11 -8.45
CA LYS A 184 21.11 0.31 -9.78
C LYS A 184 20.83 -0.81 -10.79
N ILE A 185 20.06 -0.48 -11.83
CA ILE A 185 19.81 -1.38 -12.95
C ILE A 185 20.83 -1.10 -14.05
N ASP A 186 21.46 -2.16 -14.56
CA ASP A 186 22.25 -2.11 -15.81
C ASP A 186 21.27 -2.08 -16.99
N LYS A 187 21.08 -0.87 -17.54
CA LYS A 187 20.13 -0.64 -18.65
C LYS A 187 20.55 -1.33 -19.94
N ASP A 188 21.85 -1.48 -20.19
CA ASP A 188 22.36 -2.10 -21.40
C ASP A 188 22.16 -3.62 -21.34
N ALA A 189 22.50 -4.25 -20.21
CA ALA A 189 22.22 -5.65 -19.98
C ALA A 189 20.71 -5.96 -20.03
N LEU A 190 19.86 -5.08 -19.46
CA LEU A 190 18.41 -5.23 -19.51
C LEU A 190 17.88 -5.15 -20.95
N ALA A 191 18.41 -4.22 -21.77
CA ALA A 191 18.02 -4.09 -23.16
C ALA A 191 18.41 -5.32 -23.99
N GLU A 192 19.60 -5.89 -23.74
CA GLU A 192 20.03 -7.14 -24.38
C GLU A 192 19.15 -8.31 -24.01
N VAL A 193 18.87 -8.49 -22.70
CA VAL A 193 17.99 -9.55 -22.19
C VAL A 193 16.59 -9.41 -22.80
N ARG A 194 16.03 -8.20 -22.82
CA ARG A 194 14.73 -7.92 -23.43
C ARG A 194 14.70 -8.32 -24.90
N LYS A 195 15.71 -7.93 -25.67
CA LYS A 195 15.81 -8.28 -27.10
C LYS A 195 15.84 -9.79 -27.31
N ASN A 196 16.59 -10.53 -26.48
CA ASN A 196 16.68 -11.98 -26.57
C ASN A 196 15.32 -12.66 -26.26
N PHE A 197 14.62 -12.18 -25.22
CA PHE A 197 13.28 -12.66 -24.91
C PHE A 197 12.23 -12.35 -25.98
N GLU A 198 12.30 -11.16 -26.59
CA GLU A 198 11.39 -10.80 -27.70
C GLU A 198 11.58 -11.71 -28.93
N ILE A 199 12.83 -12.09 -29.25
CA ILE A 199 13.14 -13.04 -30.32
C ILE A 199 12.58 -14.43 -29.98
N GLU A 200 12.86 -14.92 -28.77
CA GLU A 200 12.39 -16.22 -28.33
C GLU A 200 10.85 -16.29 -28.27
N LEU A 201 10.22 -15.26 -27.75
CA LEU A 201 8.74 -15.15 -27.68
C LEU A 201 8.14 -15.21 -29.11
N THR A 202 8.69 -14.45 -30.05
CA THR A 202 8.23 -14.42 -31.43
C THR A 202 8.36 -15.82 -32.08
N ASP A 203 9.46 -16.53 -31.85
CA ASP A 203 9.65 -17.90 -32.34
C ASP A 203 8.63 -18.88 -31.75
N ILE A 204 8.44 -18.81 -30.42
CA ILE A 204 7.46 -19.66 -29.72
C ILE A 204 6.04 -19.40 -30.21
N GLU A 205 5.64 -18.11 -30.30
CA GLU A 205 4.32 -17.73 -30.81
C GLU A 205 4.11 -18.23 -32.26
N GLY A 206 5.13 -18.08 -33.11
CA GLY A 206 5.08 -18.56 -34.49
C GLY A 206 4.89 -20.09 -34.58
N ARG A 207 5.62 -20.83 -33.73
CA ARG A 207 5.47 -22.31 -33.67
C ARG A 207 4.08 -22.72 -33.15
N LEU A 208 3.59 -22.05 -32.12
CA LEU A 208 2.27 -22.32 -31.57
C LEU A 208 1.15 -22.00 -32.58
N GLN A 209 1.23 -20.84 -33.25
CA GLN A 209 0.24 -20.46 -34.27
C GLN A 209 0.23 -21.47 -35.44
N LYS A 210 1.39 -21.99 -35.84
CA LYS A 210 1.46 -23.05 -36.86
C LYS A 210 0.76 -24.32 -36.40
N GLN A 211 0.98 -24.76 -35.16
CA GLN A 211 0.31 -25.93 -34.59
C GLN A 211 -1.20 -25.72 -34.47
N VAL A 212 -1.64 -24.51 -34.05
CA VAL A 212 -3.06 -24.15 -34.00
C VAL A 212 -3.69 -24.24 -35.39
N LYS A 213 -3.00 -23.70 -36.40
CA LYS A 213 -3.50 -23.76 -37.79
C LYS A 213 -3.60 -25.18 -38.32
N GLU A 214 -2.66 -26.06 -37.96
CA GLU A 214 -2.73 -27.49 -38.33
C GLU A 214 -3.93 -28.22 -37.67
N LEU A 215 -4.31 -27.80 -36.46
CA LEU A 215 -5.38 -28.41 -35.69
C LEU A 215 -6.78 -27.83 -36.00
N MET A 216 -6.87 -26.52 -36.18
CA MET A 216 -8.11 -25.76 -36.22
C MET A 216 -8.37 -25.14 -37.63
N GLY A 217 -7.48 -25.35 -38.60
CA GLY A 217 -7.54 -24.70 -39.90
C GLY A 217 -7.23 -23.20 -39.84
N ASP A 218 -7.85 -22.41 -40.71
CA ASP A 218 -7.59 -20.95 -40.77
C ASP A 218 -8.32 -20.12 -39.69
N THR A 219 -8.79 -20.76 -38.61
CA THR A 219 -9.40 -20.07 -37.48
C THR A 219 -8.34 -19.28 -36.71
N THR A 220 -8.54 -17.97 -36.62
CA THR A 220 -7.62 -17.10 -35.83
C THR A 220 -7.84 -17.31 -34.33
N ILE A 221 -6.82 -17.75 -33.62
CA ILE A 221 -6.85 -17.97 -32.18
C ILE A 221 -5.93 -16.98 -31.47
N ASN A 222 -6.47 -16.30 -30.47
CA ASN A 222 -5.67 -15.48 -29.56
C ASN A 222 -5.05 -16.35 -28.45
N LEU A 223 -3.75 -16.59 -28.53
CA LEU A 223 -3.02 -17.41 -27.54
C LEU A 223 -2.97 -16.78 -26.13
N ASN A 224 -3.29 -15.50 -25.98
CA ASN A 224 -3.41 -14.83 -24.68
C ASN A 224 -4.81 -14.98 -24.06
N SER A 225 -5.76 -15.62 -24.75
CA SER A 225 -7.10 -15.89 -24.22
C SER A 225 -7.19 -17.32 -23.67
N PRO A 226 -7.31 -17.51 -22.34
CA PRO A 226 -7.46 -18.83 -21.74
C PRO A 226 -8.64 -19.64 -22.32
N GLU A 227 -9.75 -18.95 -22.64
CA GLU A 227 -10.92 -19.59 -23.25
C GLU A 227 -10.62 -20.16 -24.64
N GLN A 228 -9.97 -19.37 -25.51
CA GLN A 228 -9.64 -19.79 -26.85
C GLN A 228 -8.56 -20.90 -26.84
N VAL A 229 -7.57 -20.79 -25.96
CA VAL A 229 -6.56 -21.86 -25.76
C VAL A 229 -7.21 -23.13 -25.27
N SER A 230 -8.17 -23.05 -24.35
CA SER A 230 -8.94 -24.20 -23.88
C SER A 230 -9.69 -24.89 -25.03
N GLN A 231 -10.30 -24.12 -25.93
CA GLN A 231 -10.96 -24.68 -27.13
C GLN A 231 -9.98 -25.44 -28.03
N VAL A 232 -8.77 -24.93 -28.25
CA VAL A 232 -7.74 -25.64 -29.04
C VAL A 232 -7.34 -26.95 -28.39
N ILE A 233 -7.16 -26.96 -27.06
CA ILE A 233 -6.69 -28.13 -26.31
C ILE A 233 -7.78 -29.20 -26.19
N TYR A 234 -9.03 -28.81 -25.92
CA TYR A 234 -10.11 -29.73 -25.53
C TYR A 234 -11.17 -29.97 -26.62
N SER A 235 -11.16 -29.24 -27.74
CA SER A 235 -12.20 -29.38 -28.77
C SER A 235 -12.16 -30.71 -29.58
N ARG A 236 -11.16 -31.57 -29.32
CA ARG A 236 -10.99 -32.87 -30.00
C ARG A 236 -10.96 -34.07 -29.04
N ILE A 237 -11.50 -33.93 -27.83
CA ILE A 237 -11.72 -35.05 -26.93
C ILE A 237 -13.14 -35.55 -27.07
#